data_8a0297c3beb439aa85b59e23dee3057e
#
_entry.id   8a0297c3beb439aa85b59e23dee3057e
#
_cell.length_a   1.000
_cell.length_b   1.000
_cell.length_c   1.000
_cell.angle_alpha   90.00
_cell.angle_beta   90.00
_cell.angle_gamma   90.00
#
_symmetry.space_group_name_H-M   'P 1'
#
loop_
_entity.id
_entity.type
_entity.pdbx_description
1 polymer ?
#
loop_
_entity_poly.entity_id
_entity_poly.type
_entity_poly.pdbx_seq_one_letter_code
_entity_poly.pdbx_strand_id
1 'polypeptide(L)'
;IYLLKKYLKTKIPSVNKKNITDLIDVVLEDLEKTKFINDKFYSNSKAKSLIHRGASINKIRNYLLTKGVKDKYIEETINQIKENNEDQDFFSAIKICKKKRIGPTRDENNRPLFYKKDLGILARSGFSFETSKKILDLNKEEYIKIISLL
;
A
#
# COMPACT_ATOMS: atom_id res chain seq x y z
N ILE A 1 6.44 15.70 8.55
CA ILE A 1 7.86 16.08 8.31
C ILE A 1 8.02 16.69 6.93
N TYR A 2 7.73 15.97 5.84
CA TYR A 2 7.86 16.49 4.46
C TYR A 2 7.04 17.78 4.22
N LEU A 3 5.78 17.81 4.65
CA LEU A 3 4.91 18.98 4.52
C LEU A 3 5.41 20.18 5.33
N LEU A 4 5.92 19.94 6.54
CA LEU A 4 6.48 20.99 7.40
C LEU A 4 7.76 21.57 6.78
N LYS A 5 8.68 20.72 6.32
CA LYS A 5 9.90 21.14 5.60
C LYS A 5 9.56 21.90 4.30
N LYS A 6 8.52 21.48 3.56
CA LYS A 6 8.04 22.18 2.37
C LYS A 6 7.42 23.53 2.71
N TYR A 7 6.58 23.60 3.74
CA TYR A 7 5.93 24.84 4.20
C TYR A 7 6.95 25.87 4.65
N LEU A 8 7.94 25.46 5.45
CA LEU A 8 8.99 26.36 5.94
C LEU A 8 9.88 26.88 4.82
N LYS A 9 10.18 26.07 3.80
CA LYS A 9 10.93 26.52 2.61
C LYS A 9 10.19 27.59 1.80
N THR A 10 8.86 27.59 1.80
CA THR A 10 8.05 28.51 0.98
C THR A 10 7.69 29.80 1.72
N LYS A 11 7.57 29.76 3.05
CA LYS A 11 7.06 30.90 3.85
C LYS A 11 8.12 31.74 4.55
N ILE A 12 9.36 31.26 4.69
CA ILE A 12 10.44 31.98 5.38
C ILE A 12 11.70 32.02 4.51
N PRO A 13 11.77 32.89 3.50
CA PRO A 13 12.92 32.96 2.59
C PRO A 13 14.19 33.55 3.19
N SER A 14 14.08 34.28 4.30
CA SER A 14 15.17 35.11 4.88
C SER A 14 15.98 34.45 5.99
N VAL A 15 15.58 33.27 6.48
CA VAL A 15 16.32 32.57 7.54
C VAL A 15 17.29 31.56 6.96
N ASN A 16 18.48 31.46 7.55
CA ASN A 16 19.51 30.50 7.13
C ASN A 16 18.94 29.08 7.14
N LYS A 17 18.77 28.52 5.93
CA LYS A 17 18.10 27.23 5.71
C LYS A 17 18.72 26.06 6.51
N LYS A 18 20.02 26.15 6.81
CA LYS A 18 20.73 25.14 7.59
C LYS A 18 20.25 25.13 9.06
N ASN A 19 20.18 26.32 9.69
CA ASN A 19 19.75 26.44 11.09
C ASN A 19 18.31 25.98 11.31
N ILE A 20 17.41 26.21 10.34
CA ILE A 20 16.02 25.75 10.41
C ILE A 20 15.95 24.22 10.28
N THR A 21 16.75 23.65 9.41
CA THR A 21 16.78 22.18 9.24
C THR A 21 17.27 21.51 10.52
N ASP A 22 18.35 22.04 11.12
CA ASP A 22 18.94 21.51 12.35
C ASP A 22 17.94 21.62 13.53
N LEU A 23 17.23 22.76 13.66
CA LEU A 23 16.18 22.95 14.67
C LEU A 23 15.00 21.98 14.46
N ILE A 24 14.59 21.76 13.22
CA ILE A 24 13.53 20.79 12.90
C ILE A 24 13.96 19.39 13.31
N ASP A 25 15.19 19.02 13.01
CA ASP A 25 15.70 17.69 13.32
C ASP A 25 15.78 17.47 14.84
N VAL A 26 16.19 18.47 15.63
CA VAL A 26 16.16 18.44 17.10
C VAL A 26 14.74 18.27 17.64
N VAL A 27 13.78 19.05 17.15
CA VAL A 27 12.37 18.94 17.57
C VAL A 27 11.78 17.58 17.18
N LEU A 28 12.15 17.05 16.02
CA LEU A 28 11.71 15.73 15.60
C LEU A 28 12.26 14.61 16.48
N GLU A 29 13.55 14.68 16.85
CA GLU A 29 14.13 13.72 17.81
C GLU A 29 13.43 13.76 19.16
N ASP A 30 13.09 14.96 19.67
CA ASP A 30 12.38 15.10 20.92
C ASP A 30 10.94 14.56 20.85
N LEU A 31 10.24 14.81 19.76
CA LEU A 31 8.91 14.25 19.49
C LEU A 31 8.93 12.72 19.30
N GLU A 32 10.01 12.15 18.73
CA GLU A 32 10.21 10.70 18.66
C GLU A 32 10.49 10.11 20.06
N LYS A 33 11.34 10.75 20.87
CA LYS A 33 11.65 10.34 22.26
C LYS A 33 10.41 10.37 23.16
N THR A 34 9.59 11.38 23.01
CA THR A 34 8.32 11.53 23.76
C THR A 34 7.17 10.68 23.20
N LYS A 35 7.41 9.90 22.16
CA LYS A 35 6.42 9.03 21.46
C LYS A 35 5.24 9.79 20.83
N PHE A 36 5.32 11.11 20.67
CA PHE A 36 4.33 11.88 19.90
C PHE A 36 4.36 11.55 18.41
N ILE A 37 5.52 11.16 17.87
CA ILE A 37 5.67 10.62 16.52
C ILE A 37 6.03 9.15 16.64
N ASN A 38 5.16 8.27 16.19
CA ASN A 38 5.38 6.83 16.18
C ASN A 38 5.19 6.29 14.77
N ASP A 39 6.27 6.30 14.00
CA ASP A 39 6.28 5.80 12.62
C ASP A 39 5.86 4.33 12.53
N LYS A 40 6.22 3.51 13.52
CA LYS A 40 5.82 2.10 13.58
C LYS A 40 4.31 1.95 13.74
N PHE A 41 3.70 2.69 14.68
CA PHE A 41 2.25 2.66 14.86
C PHE A 41 1.52 3.19 13.63
N TYR A 42 2.01 4.31 13.06
CA TYR A 42 1.46 4.87 11.83
C TYR A 42 1.52 3.88 10.68
N SER A 43 2.68 3.23 10.44
CA SER A 43 2.87 2.26 9.39
C SER A 43 1.89 1.10 9.49
N ASN A 44 1.78 0.51 10.68
CA ASN A 44 0.92 -0.63 10.92
C ASN A 44 -0.56 -0.27 10.75
N SER A 45 -1.01 0.85 11.32
CA SER A 45 -2.39 1.32 11.20
C SER A 45 -2.75 1.62 9.74
N LYS A 46 -1.84 2.28 9.03
CA LYS A 46 -2.06 2.65 7.63
C LYS A 46 -2.04 1.44 6.71
N ALA A 47 -1.13 0.50 6.94
CA ALA A 47 -1.07 -0.75 6.20
C ALA A 47 -2.36 -1.56 6.35
N LYS A 48 -2.88 -1.73 7.56
CA LYS A 48 -4.17 -2.39 7.80
C LYS A 48 -5.31 -1.74 7.02
N SER A 49 -5.39 -0.40 7.06
CA SER A 49 -6.40 0.35 6.29
C SER A 49 -6.27 0.14 4.78
N LEU A 50 -5.05 0.09 4.24
CA LEU A 50 -4.79 -0.12 2.82
C LEU A 50 -5.12 -1.56 2.39
N ILE A 51 -4.77 -2.57 3.22
CA ILE A 51 -5.13 -3.97 3.01
C ILE A 51 -6.65 -4.14 2.94
N HIS A 52 -7.37 -3.52 3.87
CA HIS A 52 -8.84 -3.56 3.86
C HIS A 52 -9.42 -3.05 2.53
N ARG A 53 -8.77 -2.08 1.91
CA ARG A 53 -9.15 -1.52 0.60
C ARG A 53 -8.66 -2.34 -0.60
N GLY A 54 -7.93 -3.44 -0.38
CA GLY A 54 -7.38 -4.29 -1.42
C GLY A 54 -6.07 -3.79 -2.01
N ALA A 55 -5.27 -3.02 -1.27
CA ALA A 55 -3.95 -2.60 -1.75
C ALA A 55 -2.97 -3.78 -1.73
N SER A 56 -2.10 -3.86 -2.76
CA SER A 56 -0.98 -4.79 -2.79
C SER A 56 0.12 -4.39 -1.80
N ILE A 57 0.95 -5.33 -1.41
CA ILE A 57 2.13 -5.09 -0.55
C ILE A 57 3.04 -4.04 -1.19
N ASN A 58 3.29 -4.10 -2.50
CA ASN A 58 4.07 -3.11 -3.22
C ASN A 58 3.44 -1.70 -3.14
N LYS A 59 2.13 -1.61 -3.25
CA LYS A 59 1.43 -0.33 -3.13
C LYS A 59 1.51 0.23 -1.72
N ILE A 60 1.45 -0.62 -0.70
CA ILE A 60 1.62 -0.23 0.71
C ILE A 60 3.03 0.29 0.93
N ARG A 61 4.06 -0.44 0.47
CA ARG A 61 5.47 -0.01 0.54
C ARG A 61 5.67 1.37 -0.06
N ASN A 62 5.25 1.56 -1.31
CA ASN A 62 5.39 2.83 -2.02
C ASN A 62 4.65 3.97 -1.31
N TYR A 63 3.45 3.70 -0.80
CA TYR A 63 2.71 4.70 -0.03
C TYR A 63 3.47 5.14 1.22
N LEU A 64 3.99 4.20 2.02
CA LEU A 64 4.74 4.51 3.23
C LEU A 64 6.04 5.26 2.92
N LEU A 65 6.76 4.88 1.86
CA LEU A 65 7.94 5.61 1.36
C LEU A 65 7.59 7.06 1.00
N THR A 66 6.50 7.29 0.26
CA THR A 66 6.07 8.66 -0.11
C THR A 66 5.66 9.50 1.11
N LYS A 67 5.31 8.86 2.22
CA LYS A 67 5.01 9.52 3.50
C LYS A 67 6.24 9.78 4.35
N GLY A 68 7.42 9.35 3.90
CA GLY A 68 8.68 9.56 4.61
C GLY A 68 8.87 8.64 5.83
N VAL A 69 8.16 7.51 5.86
CA VAL A 69 8.39 6.49 6.88
C VAL A 69 9.76 5.87 6.67
N LYS A 70 10.51 5.64 7.75
CA LYS A 70 11.85 5.02 7.70
C LYS A 70 11.74 3.58 7.18
N ASP A 71 12.68 3.16 6.31
CA ASP A 71 12.69 1.83 5.69
C ASP A 71 12.56 0.70 6.71
N LYS A 72 13.22 0.81 7.86
CA LYS A 72 13.13 -0.16 8.95
C LYS A 72 11.66 -0.47 9.33
N TYR A 73 10.85 0.56 9.54
CA TYR A 73 9.45 0.37 9.94
C TYR A 73 8.59 -0.14 8.80
N ILE A 74 8.93 0.22 7.55
CA ILE A 74 8.26 -0.32 6.37
C ILE A 74 8.50 -1.83 6.27
N GLU A 75 9.76 -2.27 6.40
CA GLU A 75 10.09 -3.70 6.36
C GLU A 75 9.46 -4.48 7.52
N GLU A 76 9.50 -3.96 8.75
CA GLU A 76 8.83 -4.58 9.90
C GLU A 76 7.33 -4.75 9.62
N THR A 77 6.67 -3.71 9.10
CA THR A 77 5.24 -3.75 8.77
C THR A 77 4.92 -4.78 7.69
N ILE A 78 5.74 -4.84 6.63
CA ILE A 78 5.54 -5.79 5.53
C ILE A 78 5.77 -7.23 6.00
N ASN A 79 6.79 -7.47 6.82
CA ASN A 79 7.05 -8.79 7.38
C ASN A 79 5.88 -9.25 8.25
N GLN A 80 5.34 -8.39 9.13
CA GLN A 80 4.14 -8.70 9.90
C GLN A 80 2.93 -9.03 9.04
N ILE A 81 2.75 -8.33 7.91
CA ILE A 81 1.65 -8.64 6.98
C ILE A 81 1.82 -10.06 6.40
N LYS A 82 3.04 -10.40 5.97
CA LYS A 82 3.35 -11.72 5.39
C LYS A 82 3.25 -12.85 6.41
N GLU A 83 3.71 -12.62 7.65
CA GLU A 83 3.59 -13.58 8.75
C GLU A 83 2.13 -13.86 9.10
N ASN A 84 1.28 -12.84 9.09
CA ASN A 84 -0.14 -13.01 9.37
C ASN A 84 -0.92 -13.66 8.22
N ASN A 85 -0.50 -13.43 6.99
CA ASN A 85 -1.13 -13.99 5.80
C ASN A 85 -0.13 -13.98 4.61
N GLU A 86 0.42 -15.15 4.32
CA GLU A 86 1.38 -15.34 3.22
C GLU A 86 0.75 -14.99 1.85
N ASP A 87 -0.54 -15.28 1.69
CA ASP A 87 -1.30 -15.02 0.46
C ASP A 87 -2.00 -13.64 0.44
N GLN A 88 -1.54 -12.68 1.25
CA GLN A 88 -2.21 -11.38 1.38
C GLN A 88 -2.46 -10.67 0.04
N ASP A 89 -1.49 -10.71 -0.88
CA ASP A 89 -1.64 -10.09 -2.20
C ASP A 89 -2.71 -10.77 -3.05
N PHE A 90 -2.87 -12.09 -2.92
CA PHE A 90 -3.95 -12.83 -3.57
C PHE A 90 -5.32 -12.34 -3.11
N PHE A 91 -5.55 -12.26 -1.79
CA PHE A 91 -6.82 -11.77 -1.24
C PHE A 91 -7.07 -10.28 -1.56
N SER A 92 -6.02 -9.47 -1.54
CA SER A 92 -6.12 -8.06 -1.93
C SER A 92 -6.53 -7.90 -3.39
N ALA A 93 -5.98 -8.73 -4.28
CA ALA A 93 -6.31 -8.69 -5.71
C ALA A 93 -7.73 -9.20 -5.99
N ILE A 94 -8.22 -10.20 -5.25
CA ILE A 94 -9.64 -10.62 -5.28
C ILE A 94 -10.57 -9.44 -4.95
N LYS A 95 -10.26 -8.66 -3.91
CA LYS A 95 -11.03 -7.44 -3.56
C LYS A 95 -11.03 -6.41 -4.70
N ILE A 96 -9.89 -6.24 -5.37
CA ILE A 96 -9.78 -5.34 -6.53
C ILE A 96 -10.61 -5.86 -7.71
N CYS A 97 -10.58 -7.17 -7.99
CA CYS A 97 -11.41 -7.77 -9.02
C CYS A 97 -12.90 -7.52 -8.77
N LYS A 98 -13.35 -7.74 -7.53
CA LYS A 98 -14.74 -7.44 -7.13
C LYS A 98 -15.08 -5.97 -7.34
N LYS A 99 -14.24 -5.06 -6.83
CA LYS A 99 -14.48 -3.62 -6.87
C LYS A 99 -14.50 -3.07 -8.31
N LYS A 100 -13.61 -3.57 -9.16
CA LYS A 100 -13.47 -3.10 -10.55
C LYS A 100 -14.28 -3.91 -11.55
N ARG A 101 -14.93 -4.98 -11.13
CA ARG A 101 -15.68 -5.92 -11.96
C ARG A 101 -14.84 -6.47 -13.11
N ILE A 102 -13.66 -7.01 -12.79
CA ILE A 102 -12.68 -7.57 -13.72
C ILE A 102 -12.39 -9.04 -13.43
N GLY A 103 -11.77 -9.73 -14.38
CA GLY A 103 -11.36 -11.13 -14.24
C GLY A 103 -12.53 -12.06 -13.96
N PRO A 104 -12.51 -12.84 -12.85
CA PRO A 104 -13.54 -13.85 -12.56
C PRO A 104 -14.95 -13.26 -12.32
N THR A 105 -15.07 -11.93 -12.18
CA THR A 105 -16.38 -11.27 -12.04
C THR A 105 -17.07 -10.99 -13.38
N ARG A 106 -16.34 -11.11 -14.49
CA ARG A 106 -16.91 -10.94 -15.83
C ARG A 106 -17.71 -12.17 -16.25
N ASP A 107 -18.59 -11.98 -17.20
CA ASP A 107 -19.21 -13.07 -17.90
C ASP A 107 -18.16 -13.92 -18.63
N GLU A 108 -18.31 -15.23 -18.62
CA GLU A 108 -17.33 -16.19 -19.15
C GLU A 108 -16.95 -15.88 -20.60
N ASN A 109 -17.92 -15.51 -21.44
CA ASN A 109 -17.68 -15.15 -22.84
C ASN A 109 -16.80 -13.90 -23.00
N ASN A 110 -16.81 -13.01 -22.05
CA ASN A 110 -16.05 -11.76 -22.08
C ASN A 110 -14.66 -11.89 -21.47
N ARG A 111 -14.40 -12.90 -20.65
CA ARG A 111 -13.13 -13.07 -19.94
C ARG A 111 -11.92 -13.16 -20.90
N PRO A 112 -11.93 -13.97 -21.95
CA PRO A 112 -10.80 -14.04 -22.89
C PRO A 112 -10.53 -12.72 -23.59
N LEU A 113 -11.58 -11.99 -23.97
CA LEU A 113 -11.49 -10.71 -24.68
C LEU A 113 -10.81 -9.62 -23.84
N PHE A 114 -11.02 -9.63 -22.53
CA PHE A 114 -10.51 -8.62 -21.61
C PHE A 114 -9.31 -9.08 -20.79
N TYR A 115 -8.82 -10.31 -20.98
CA TYR A 115 -7.76 -10.90 -20.16
C TYR A 115 -6.50 -10.02 -20.07
N LYS A 116 -5.96 -9.59 -21.21
CA LYS A 116 -4.78 -8.70 -21.26
C LYS A 116 -5.03 -7.34 -20.57
N LYS A 117 -6.21 -6.78 -20.74
CA LYS A 117 -6.59 -5.52 -20.10
C LYS A 117 -6.69 -5.66 -18.59
N ASP A 118 -7.31 -6.72 -18.11
CA ASP A 118 -7.48 -7.00 -16.70
C ASP A 118 -6.14 -7.30 -16.02
N LEU A 119 -5.25 -8.05 -16.70
CA LEU A 119 -3.87 -8.27 -16.27
C LEU A 119 -3.12 -6.94 -16.10
N GLY A 120 -3.24 -6.03 -17.07
CA GLY A 120 -2.64 -4.69 -16.97
C GLY A 120 -3.22 -3.85 -15.82
N ILE A 121 -4.50 -4.01 -15.48
CA ILE A 121 -5.11 -3.33 -14.33
C ILE A 121 -4.53 -3.85 -13.01
N LEU A 122 -4.37 -5.16 -12.86
CA LEU A 122 -3.77 -5.76 -11.67
C LEU A 122 -2.29 -5.39 -11.54
N ALA A 123 -1.52 -5.42 -12.63
CA ALA A 123 -0.12 -4.99 -12.66
C ALA A 123 0.04 -3.53 -12.20
N ARG A 124 -0.76 -2.60 -12.73
CA ARG A 124 -0.76 -1.18 -12.28
C ARG A 124 -1.23 -1.01 -10.83
N SER A 125 -1.96 -1.98 -10.30
CA SER A 125 -2.34 -2.01 -8.88
C SER A 125 -1.22 -2.55 -7.97
N GLY A 126 -0.08 -2.97 -8.56
CA GLY A 126 1.12 -3.39 -7.85
C GLY A 126 1.19 -4.89 -7.56
N PHE A 127 0.32 -5.72 -8.16
CA PHE A 127 0.37 -7.17 -8.01
C PHE A 127 1.38 -7.78 -8.98
N SER A 128 2.01 -8.90 -8.57
CA SER A 128 2.91 -9.66 -9.44
C SER A 128 2.14 -10.26 -10.62
N PHE A 129 2.87 -10.60 -11.69
CA PHE A 129 2.30 -11.30 -12.83
C PHE A 129 1.71 -12.64 -12.42
N GLU A 130 2.42 -13.38 -11.58
CA GLU A 130 2.01 -14.69 -11.08
C GLU A 130 0.71 -14.60 -10.28
N THR A 131 0.62 -13.70 -9.30
CA THR A 131 -0.60 -13.44 -8.54
C THR A 131 -1.75 -13.03 -9.46
N SER A 132 -1.49 -12.12 -10.40
CA SER A 132 -2.50 -11.62 -11.33
C SER A 132 -3.04 -12.75 -12.23
N LYS A 133 -2.16 -13.60 -12.77
CA LYS A 133 -2.52 -14.74 -13.57
C LYS A 133 -3.34 -15.75 -12.77
N LYS A 134 -2.85 -16.15 -11.58
CA LYS A 134 -3.56 -17.08 -10.69
C LYS A 134 -5.00 -16.66 -10.44
N ILE A 135 -5.25 -15.36 -10.28
CA ILE A 135 -6.60 -14.84 -10.03
C ILE A 135 -7.45 -14.79 -11.30
N LEU A 136 -6.88 -14.36 -12.42
CA LEU A 136 -7.62 -14.27 -13.68
C LEU A 136 -8.00 -15.67 -14.22
N ASP A 137 -7.25 -16.71 -13.84
CA ASP A 137 -7.50 -18.10 -14.23
C ASP A 137 -8.51 -18.81 -13.31
N LEU A 138 -8.91 -18.20 -12.17
CA LEU A 138 -9.96 -18.77 -11.30
C LEU A 138 -11.27 -18.95 -12.06
N ASN A 139 -11.93 -20.09 -11.85
CA ASN A 139 -13.29 -20.23 -12.31
C ASN A 139 -14.28 -19.49 -11.39
N LYS A 140 -15.51 -19.33 -11.84
CA LYS A 140 -16.53 -18.56 -11.14
C LYS A 140 -16.90 -19.14 -9.77
N GLU A 141 -16.92 -20.47 -9.66
CA GLU A 141 -17.25 -21.17 -8.42
C GLU A 141 -16.16 -21.00 -7.35
N GLU A 142 -14.90 -21.16 -7.74
CA GLU A 142 -13.75 -20.93 -6.88
C GLU A 142 -13.73 -19.49 -6.37
N TYR A 143 -13.96 -18.53 -7.27
CA TYR A 143 -14.01 -17.14 -6.92
C TYR A 143 -15.11 -16.82 -5.90
N ILE A 144 -16.34 -17.36 -6.09
CA ILE A 144 -17.46 -17.18 -5.18
C ILE A 144 -17.15 -17.76 -3.79
N LYS A 145 -16.55 -18.97 -3.75
CA LYS A 145 -16.12 -19.60 -2.48
C LYS A 145 -15.13 -18.70 -1.73
N ILE A 146 -14.11 -18.16 -2.42
CA ILE A 146 -13.10 -17.30 -1.79
C ILE A 146 -13.75 -16.01 -1.29
N ILE A 147 -14.64 -15.39 -2.05
CA ILE A 147 -15.34 -14.15 -1.65
C ILE A 147 -16.23 -14.35 -0.43
N SER A 148 -16.82 -15.52 -0.26
CA SER A 148 -17.64 -15.81 0.91
C SER A 148 -16.84 -15.94 2.21
N LEU A 149 -15.51 -16.09 2.12
CA LEU A 149 -14.58 -16.17 3.26
C LEU A 149 -13.93 -14.82 3.61
N LEU A 150 -14.11 -13.77 2.79
CA LEU A 150 -13.53 -12.44 2.95
C LEU A 150 -14.50 -11.45 3.59
#